data_900e24e976b82032a24c360969e6c7d2
#
_entry.id   900e24e976b82032a24c360969e6c7d2
#
_cell.length_a   1.000
_cell.length_b   1.000
_cell.length_c   1.000
_cell.angle_alpha   90.00
_cell.angle_beta   90.00
_cell.angle_gamma   90.00
#
_symmetry.space_group_name_H-M   'P 1'
#
loop_
_entity.id
_entity.type
_entity.pdbx_description
1 polymer ?
#
loop_
_entity_poly.entity_id
_entity_poly.type
_entity_poly.pdbx_seq_one_letter_code
_entity_poly.pdbx_strand_id
1 'polypeptide(L)'
;FYQGKTITLIVGAGAGGMGDIRARALASVLATHIPGKPTIVFEYMPGAGGRKSANHFFNSVRPDGLTLLRVSSSIVPYAVLGEKGVKYDIDKLNYLGTTEHRLYYMFFTRKEAGLNSLDKLRAANGVRIGSSPVGHTGYIQSRIVAYLLDMKAPKIIPGYEGQDLDVAIGRGEVDGRVATTGTAVQMDLLNKGTADFHTSIEIPRGFKDDRFVHLGLPDIEQFAKSPKEKRLLAMMRGFRAVGTILMLPPGTPKDLVEIMKAAVEKTHADPVFHKEYKKLTGGDDPSPLSPDEQAQVVKELPRDPETVALFKKFAGTDTLPSR
;
A
#
# COMPACT_ATOMS: atom_id res chain seq x y z
N PHE A 1 13.21 21.92 -21.15
CA PHE A 1 13.99 20.69 -20.89
C PHE A 1 13.29 19.43 -21.42
N TYR A 2 12.03 19.22 -21.13
CA TYR A 2 11.32 17.95 -21.44
C TYR A 2 10.83 17.82 -22.89
N GLN A 3 10.86 18.86 -23.72
CA GLN A 3 10.41 18.81 -25.10
C GLN A 3 11.20 17.77 -25.91
N GLY A 4 10.50 16.83 -26.56
CA GLY A 4 11.11 15.73 -27.32
C GLY A 4 11.83 14.68 -26.46
N LYS A 5 11.69 14.71 -25.13
CA LYS A 5 12.27 13.73 -24.23
C LYS A 5 11.30 12.58 -23.93
N THR A 6 11.87 11.47 -23.50
CA THR A 6 11.14 10.34 -22.95
C THR A 6 11.46 10.23 -21.47
N ILE A 7 10.42 10.09 -20.64
CA ILE A 7 10.54 9.81 -19.21
C ILE A 7 10.27 8.31 -19.01
N THR A 8 11.17 7.66 -18.29
CA THR A 8 10.95 6.28 -17.84
C THR A 8 10.26 6.29 -16.48
N LEU A 9 9.08 5.68 -16.38
CA LEU A 9 8.41 5.42 -15.11
C LEU A 9 8.69 3.97 -14.70
N ILE A 10 9.60 3.80 -13.76
CA ILE A 10 9.85 2.50 -13.13
C ILE A 10 8.67 2.20 -12.19
N VAL A 11 8.03 1.06 -12.37
CA VAL A 11 6.96 0.55 -11.50
C VAL A 11 7.51 -0.59 -10.67
N GLY A 12 7.61 -0.37 -9.35
CA GLY A 12 8.12 -1.36 -8.38
C GLY A 12 7.15 -2.50 -8.06
N ALA A 13 6.28 -2.84 -9.01
CA ALA A 13 5.27 -3.91 -8.92
C ALA A 13 5.17 -4.62 -10.26
N GLY A 14 4.54 -5.79 -10.28
CA GLY A 14 4.24 -6.51 -11.52
C GLY A 14 3.14 -5.83 -12.34
N ALA A 15 3.15 -6.06 -13.64
CA ALA A 15 2.11 -5.58 -14.56
C ALA A 15 0.73 -6.19 -14.22
N GLY A 16 -0.35 -5.45 -14.48
CA GLY A 16 -1.74 -5.89 -14.30
C GLY A 16 -2.28 -5.81 -12.87
N GLY A 17 -1.44 -5.63 -11.87
CA GLY A 17 -1.89 -5.42 -10.49
C GLY A 17 -2.36 -3.98 -10.24
N MET A 18 -3.01 -3.74 -9.08
CA MET A 18 -3.54 -2.41 -8.73
C MET A 18 -2.47 -1.31 -8.74
N GLY A 19 -1.23 -1.64 -8.40
CA GLY A 19 -0.10 -0.71 -8.49
C GLY A 19 0.19 -0.23 -9.91
N ASP A 20 0.12 -1.13 -10.90
CA ASP A 20 0.28 -0.82 -12.32
C ASP A 20 -0.94 -0.02 -12.84
N ILE A 21 -2.14 -0.46 -12.51
CA ILE A 21 -3.38 0.21 -12.94
C ILE A 21 -3.36 1.69 -12.51
N ARG A 22 -3.02 1.97 -11.27
CA ARG A 22 -2.90 3.33 -10.75
C ARG A 22 -1.74 4.12 -11.36
N ALA A 23 -0.63 3.45 -11.71
CA ALA A 23 0.49 4.08 -12.41
C ALA A 23 0.07 4.52 -13.82
N ARG A 24 -0.70 3.69 -14.53
CA ARG A 24 -1.24 4.01 -15.86
C ARG A 24 -2.22 5.18 -15.81
N ALA A 25 -3.12 5.19 -14.82
CA ALA A 25 -4.05 6.30 -14.61
C ALA A 25 -3.32 7.63 -14.40
N LEU A 26 -2.26 7.63 -13.57
CA LEU A 26 -1.43 8.83 -13.34
C LEU A 26 -0.71 9.26 -14.63
N ALA A 27 0.01 8.35 -15.27
CA ALA A 27 0.87 8.65 -16.41
C ALA A 27 0.08 9.14 -17.63
N SER A 28 -1.17 8.69 -17.80
CA SER A 28 -2.03 9.10 -18.93
C SER A 28 -2.31 10.61 -18.95
N VAL A 29 -2.28 11.26 -17.79
CA VAL A 29 -2.56 12.69 -17.63
C VAL A 29 -1.30 13.48 -17.30
N LEU A 30 -0.39 12.92 -16.49
CA LEU A 30 0.84 13.59 -16.04
C LEU A 30 1.67 14.18 -17.20
N ALA A 31 1.83 13.42 -18.29
CA ALA A 31 2.60 13.88 -19.45
C ALA A 31 2.06 15.20 -20.04
N THR A 32 0.75 15.43 -19.95
CA THR A 32 0.12 16.66 -20.49
C THR A 32 0.44 17.90 -19.65
N HIS A 33 0.74 17.72 -18.36
CA HIS A 33 1.06 18.81 -17.43
C HIS A 33 2.54 19.09 -17.30
N ILE A 34 3.42 18.21 -17.80
CA ILE A 34 4.86 18.45 -17.85
C ILE A 34 5.16 19.40 -19.04
N PRO A 35 5.85 20.54 -18.83
CA PRO A 35 6.25 21.43 -19.91
C PRO A 35 7.04 20.69 -20.99
N GLY A 36 6.61 20.80 -22.25
CA GLY A 36 7.20 20.07 -23.37
C GLY A 36 6.56 18.70 -23.64
N LYS A 37 5.59 18.28 -22.85
CA LYS A 37 4.75 17.07 -23.02
C LYS A 37 5.56 15.83 -23.43
N PRO A 38 6.49 15.36 -22.58
CA PRO A 38 7.32 14.20 -22.91
C PRO A 38 6.49 12.93 -23.03
N THR A 39 7.04 11.95 -23.72
CA THR A 39 6.48 10.60 -23.69
C THR A 39 6.82 9.92 -22.38
N ILE A 40 5.88 9.24 -21.73
CA ILE A 40 6.13 8.40 -20.55
C ILE A 40 6.09 6.93 -20.96
N VAL A 41 7.19 6.21 -20.72
CA VAL A 41 7.30 4.76 -20.95
C VAL A 41 7.42 4.03 -19.61
N PHE A 42 6.95 2.79 -19.58
CA PHE A 42 6.92 1.99 -18.35
C PHE A 42 8.05 0.97 -18.35
N GLU A 43 8.72 0.85 -17.21
CA GLU A 43 9.64 -0.22 -16.88
C GLU A 43 9.17 -0.92 -15.61
N TYR A 44 9.04 -2.26 -15.63
CA TYR A 44 8.60 -3.01 -14.47
C TYR A 44 9.78 -3.64 -13.74
N MET A 45 9.90 -3.33 -12.45
CA MET A 45 10.95 -3.88 -11.60
C MET A 45 10.36 -4.42 -10.30
N PRO A 46 9.56 -5.51 -10.36
CA PRO A 46 9.01 -6.14 -9.17
C PRO A 46 10.10 -6.82 -8.32
N GLY A 47 9.76 -7.13 -7.08
CA GLY A 47 10.55 -7.95 -6.19
C GLY A 47 10.82 -7.34 -4.83
N ALA A 48 10.83 -8.21 -3.82
CA ALA A 48 11.07 -7.89 -2.42
C ALA A 48 10.19 -6.72 -1.89
N GLY A 49 8.90 -6.69 -2.30
CA GLY A 49 7.94 -5.65 -1.89
C GLY A 49 8.34 -4.22 -2.30
N GLY A 50 9.03 -4.07 -3.44
CA GLY A 50 9.52 -2.79 -3.97
C GLY A 50 10.95 -2.44 -3.55
N ARG A 51 11.58 -3.20 -2.64
CA ARG A 51 12.95 -2.92 -2.17
C ARG A 51 13.99 -3.03 -3.31
N LYS A 52 13.78 -3.98 -4.26
CA LYS A 52 14.65 -4.12 -5.44
C LYS A 52 14.67 -2.84 -6.26
N SER A 53 13.50 -2.33 -6.64
CA SER A 53 13.38 -1.11 -7.44
C SER A 53 13.86 0.12 -6.68
N ALA A 54 13.55 0.25 -5.38
CA ALA A 54 14.01 1.36 -4.56
C ALA A 54 15.55 1.40 -4.42
N ASN A 55 16.19 0.24 -4.21
CA ASN A 55 17.64 0.14 -4.16
C ASN A 55 18.28 0.53 -5.50
N HIS A 56 17.77 0.01 -6.61
CA HIS A 56 18.24 0.36 -7.95
C HIS A 56 18.09 1.86 -8.21
N PHE A 57 16.92 2.39 -7.93
CA PHE A 57 16.58 3.78 -8.16
C PHE A 57 17.50 4.75 -7.39
N PHE A 58 17.75 4.46 -6.12
CA PHE A 58 18.59 5.30 -5.25
C PHE A 58 20.05 5.28 -5.64
N ASN A 59 20.60 4.13 -6.07
CA ASN A 59 22.04 3.94 -6.24
C ASN A 59 22.51 3.97 -7.70
N SER A 60 21.62 3.74 -8.67
CA SER A 60 22.03 3.49 -10.06
C SER A 60 21.34 4.40 -11.08
N VAL A 61 20.21 5.03 -10.74
CA VAL A 61 19.50 5.91 -11.66
C VAL A 61 20.14 7.29 -11.66
N ARG A 62 20.34 7.85 -12.86
CA ARG A 62 20.89 9.21 -13.01
C ARG A 62 19.89 10.26 -12.54
N PRO A 63 20.33 11.27 -11.78
CA PRO A 63 19.45 12.32 -11.28
C PRO A 63 19.23 13.44 -12.34
N ASP A 64 18.89 13.05 -13.56
CA ASP A 64 18.73 13.95 -14.70
C ASP A 64 17.27 14.38 -14.96
N GLY A 65 16.33 13.95 -14.09
CA GLY A 65 14.92 14.29 -14.19
C GLY A 65 14.14 13.45 -15.21
N LEU A 66 14.77 12.46 -15.88
CA LEU A 66 14.13 11.65 -16.93
C LEU A 66 13.69 10.26 -16.44
N THR A 67 13.91 9.93 -15.18
CA THR A 67 13.44 8.67 -14.59
C THR A 67 12.67 8.95 -13.32
N LEU A 68 11.46 8.40 -13.24
CA LEU A 68 10.59 8.39 -12.07
C LEU A 68 10.51 6.97 -11.49
N LEU A 69 10.34 6.85 -10.20
CA LEU A 69 9.95 5.59 -9.57
C LEU A 69 8.58 5.73 -8.94
N ARG A 70 7.71 4.76 -9.22
CA ARG A 70 6.46 4.54 -8.49
C ARG A 70 6.52 3.21 -7.76
N VAL A 71 6.45 3.24 -6.44
CA VAL A 71 6.66 2.06 -5.59
C VAL A 71 5.76 2.06 -4.37
N SER A 72 5.46 0.87 -3.84
CA SER A 72 4.70 0.70 -2.61
C SER A 72 5.30 1.46 -1.43
N SER A 73 4.44 1.99 -0.54
CA SER A 73 4.86 2.56 0.75
C SER A 73 5.70 1.62 1.61
N SER A 74 5.75 0.32 1.29
CA SER A 74 6.55 -0.68 2.03
C SER A 74 8.03 -0.37 2.10
N ILE A 75 8.57 0.43 1.17
CA ILE A 75 9.97 0.88 1.24
C ILE A 75 10.25 1.75 2.48
N VAL A 76 9.23 2.41 3.01
CA VAL A 76 9.37 3.26 4.21
C VAL A 76 9.51 2.41 5.47
N PRO A 77 8.60 1.48 5.82
CA PRO A 77 8.81 0.59 6.96
C PRO A 77 10.10 -0.23 6.85
N TYR A 78 10.49 -0.71 5.67
CA TYR A 78 11.78 -1.41 5.53
C TYR A 78 12.95 -0.54 6.00
N ALA A 79 12.98 0.75 5.64
CA ALA A 79 14.02 1.66 6.07
C ALA A 79 13.93 1.98 7.57
N VAL A 80 12.74 2.33 8.08
CA VAL A 80 12.52 2.67 9.50
C VAL A 80 12.83 1.48 10.41
N LEU A 81 12.49 0.26 9.98
CA LEU A 81 12.76 -0.95 10.74
C LEU A 81 14.21 -1.45 10.59
N GLY A 82 15.02 -0.84 9.72
CA GLY A 82 16.40 -1.27 9.48
C GLY A 82 16.50 -2.66 8.90
N GLU A 83 15.61 -3.00 7.96
CA GLU A 83 15.57 -4.31 7.30
C GLU A 83 16.85 -4.57 6.50
N LYS A 84 17.37 -5.81 6.58
CA LYS A 84 18.54 -6.21 5.81
C LYS A 84 18.30 -6.03 4.31
N GLY A 85 19.31 -5.47 3.62
CA GLY A 85 19.26 -5.25 2.18
C GLY A 85 18.58 -3.95 1.74
N VAL A 86 18.17 -3.09 2.66
CA VAL A 86 17.83 -1.68 2.36
C VAL A 86 19.14 -0.93 2.07
N LYS A 87 19.19 -0.31 0.88
CA LYS A 87 20.36 0.46 0.39
C LYS A 87 19.94 1.85 -0.10
N TYR A 88 18.83 2.38 0.41
CA TYR A 88 18.31 3.72 0.13
C TYR A 88 18.04 4.44 1.46
N ASP A 89 18.00 5.76 1.37
CA ASP A 89 17.69 6.65 2.47
C ASP A 89 16.38 7.39 2.16
N ILE A 90 15.33 7.11 2.93
CA ILE A 90 14.00 7.70 2.71
C ILE A 90 13.96 9.21 2.95
N ASP A 91 14.90 9.75 3.72
CA ASP A 91 14.96 11.18 4.02
C ASP A 91 15.68 11.98 2.90
N LYS A 92 16.29 11.30 1.92
CA LYS A 92 16.98 11.91 0.77
C LYS A 92 16.20 11.81 -0.54
N LEU A 93 15.04 11.20 -0.54
CA LEU A 93 14.21 11.03 -1.74
C LEU A 93 13.46 12.33 -2.08
N ASN A 94 13.34 12.64 -3.36
CA ASN A 94 12.51 13.73 -3.82
C ASN A 94 11.08 13.22 -4.03
N TYR A 95 10.24 13.34 -3.01
CA TYR A 95 8.83 12.93 -3.06
C TYR A 95 8.04 13.83 -4.01
N LEU A 96 7.19 13.23 -4.82
CA LEU A 96 6.33 13.90 -5.79
C LEU A 96 4.84 13.73 -5.48
N GLY A 97 4.52 13.19 -4.30
CA GLY A 97 3.15 12.95 -3.88
C GLY A 97 2.68 11.52 -4.14
N THR A 98 1.43 11.29 -3.82
CA THR A 98 0.73 10.01 -4.04
C THR A 98 -0.66 10.25 -4.63
N THR A 99 -1.18 9.28 -5.34
CA THR A 99 -2.55 9.29 -5.86
C THR A 99 -3.57 8.78 -4.84
N GLU A 100 -3.11 8.09 -3.78
CA GLU A 100 -3.98 7.51 -2.78
C GLU A 100 -3.33 7.50 -1.38
N HIS A 101 -3.93 8.21 -0.45
CA HIS A 101 -3.59 8.14 0.98
C HIS A 101 -4.76 7.71 1.86
N ARG A 102 -5.98 7.85 1.36
CA ARG A 102 -7.19 7.34 2.02
C ARG A 102 -7.43 5.92 1.55
N LEU A 103 -7.41 4.97 2.49
CA LEU A 103 -7.56 3.57 2.20
C LEU A 103 -8.52 2.94 3.20
N TYR A 104 -9.43 2.14 2.69
CA TYR A 104 -10.30 1.32 3.51
C TYR A 104 -9.96 -0.14 3.23
N TYR A 105 -9.43 -0.80 4.24
CA TYR A 105 -9.14 -2.22 4.17
C TYR A 105 -10.20 -3.01 4.93
N MET A 106 -10.38 -4.24 4.52
CA MET A 106 -11.24 -5.20 5.20
C MET A 106 -10.49 -6.50 5.38
N PHE A 107 -10.66 -7.13 6.52
CA PHE A 107 -10.33 -8.53 6.69
C PHE A 107 -11.57 -9.36 6.39
N PHE A 108 -11.43 -10.30 5.47
CA PHE A 108 -12.49 -11.22 5.12
C PHE A 108 -11.97 -12.64 5.00
N THR A 109 -12.88 -13.60 5.14
CA THR A 109 -12.65 -15.02 4.86
C THR A 109 -13.56 -15.47 3.72
N ARG A 110 -13.15 -16.49 2.95
CA ARG A 110 -14.04 -17.12 1.99
C ARG A 110 -15.20 -17.80 2.71
N LYS A 111 -16.36 -17.78 2.11
CA LYS A 111 -17.60 -18.28 2.76
C LYS A 111 -17.54 -19.77 3.07
N GLU A 112 -16.88 -20.55 2.21
CA GLU A 112 -16.70 -22.00 2.36
C GLU A 112 -15.83 -22.38 3.56
N ALA A 113 -15.08 -21.43 4.13
CA ALA A 113 -14.36 -21.66 5.39
C ALA A 113 -15.29 -21.75 6.61
N GLY A 114 -16.56 -21.33 6.48
CA GLY A 114 -17.56 -21.40 7.55
C GLY A 114 -17.32 -20.46 8.72
N LEU A 115 -16.47 -19.45 8.55
CA LEU A 115 -16.00 -18.51 9.59
C LEU A 115 -16.84 -17.23 9.61
N ASN A 116 -18.15 -17.32 9.56
CA ASN A 116 -19.07 -16.22 9.30
C ASN A 116 -19.37 -15.32 10.53
N SER A 117 -18.60 -15.42 11.60
CA SER A 117 -18.67 -14.53 12.76
C SER A 117 -17.33 -14.41 13.46
N LEU A 118 -17.13 -13.34 14.24
CA LEU A 118 -15.91 -13.13 15.04
C LEU A 118 -15.70 -14.27 16.06
N ASP A 119 -16.79 -14.83 16.63
CA ASP A 119 -16.69 -15.93 17.60
C ASP A 119 -16.20 -17.21 16.93
N LYS A 120 -16.73 -17.55 15.75
CA LYS A 120 -16.24 -18.69 14.97
C LYS A 120 -14.81 -18.50 14.52
N LEU A 121 -14.45 -17.28 14.07
CA LEU A 121 -13.10 -16.94 13.68
C LEU A 121 -12.09 -17.11 14.84
N ARG A 122 -12.45 -16.66 16.04
CA ARG A 122 -11.63 -16.80 17.25
C ARG A 122 -11.56 -18.24 17.76
N ALA A 123 -12.64 -19.00 17.63
CA ALA A 123 -12.69 -20.39 18.04
C ALA A 123 -11.87 -21.30 17.11
N ALA A 124 -11.79 -20.95 15.84
CA ALA A 124 -11.07 -21.73 14.83
C ALA A 124 -9.57 -21.73 15.08
N ASN A 125 -8.95 -22.93 14.96
CA ASN A 125 -7.51 -23.10 15.12
C ASN A 125 -6.82 -23.15 13.76
N GLY A 126 -5.74 -22.38 13.58
CA GLY A 126 -4.89 -22.48 12.41
C GLY A 126 -5.49 -21.91 11.13
N VAL A 127 -6.35 -20.90 11.22
CA VAL A 127 -6.89 -20.17 10.05
C VAL A 127 -5.75 -19.67 9.16
N ARG A 128 -5.82 -20.01 7.87
CA ARG A 128 -4.79 -19.66 6.88
C ARG A 128 -5.09 -18.28 6.30
N ILE A 129 -4.23 -17.32 6.61
CA ILE A 129 -4.35 -15.94 6.12
C ILE A 129 -3.29 -15.71 5.05
N GLY A 130 -3.70 -15.55 3.80
CA GLY A 130 -2.80 -15.22 2.70
C GLY A 130 -2.32 -13.78 2.78
N SER A 131 -1.06 -13.55 2.45
CA SER A 131 -0.45 -12.21 2.52
C SER A 131 0.67 -11.99 1.52
N SER A 132 1.03 -10.72 1.35
CA SER A 132 2.23 -10.30 0.63
C SER A 132 3.51 -10.87 1.25
N PRO A 133 4.67 -10.74 0.61
CA PRO A 133 5.95 -11.20 1.16
C PRO A 133 6.25 -10.68 2.56
N VAL A 134 7.04 -11.44 3.32
CA VAL A 134 7.47 -11.09 4.69
C VAL A 134 8.04 -9.67 4.74
N GLY A 135 7.65 -8.91 5.77
CA GLY A 135 8.05 -7.50 5.96
C GLY A 135 7.27 -6.50 5.12
N HIS A 136 6.55 -6.93 4.08
CA HIS A 136 5.65 -6.05 3.33
C HIS A 136 4.51 -5.53 4.21
N THR A 137 4.04 -4.30 3.96
CA THR A 137 2.94 -3.71 4.75
C THR A 137 1.70 -4.59 4.82
N GLY A 138 1.34 -5.30 3.74
CA GLY A 138 0.21 -6.23 3.72
C GLY A 138 0.42 -7.46 4.61
N TYR A 139 1.66 -7.97 4.70
CA TYR A 139 2.02 -9.05 5.63
C TYR A 139 1.89 -8.61 7.08
N ILE A 140 2.48 -7.46 7.41
CA ILE A 140 2.42 -6.88 8.76
C ILE A 140 0.97 -6.63 9.17
N GLN A 141 0.17 -6.10 8.26
CA GLN A 141 -1.25 -5.82 8.45
C GLN A 141 -2.03 -7.10 8.78
N SER A 142 -1.80 -8.19 8.05
CA SER A 142 -2.42 -9.49 8.31
C SER A 142 -2.06 -10.03 9.69
N ARG A 143 -0.80 -9.89 10.12
CA ARG A 143 -0.34 -10.31 11.46
C ARG A 143 -0.95 -9.47 12.57
N ILE A 144 -1.03 -8.14 12.38
CA ILE A 144 -1.65 -7.24 13.36
C ILE A 144 -3.15 -7.55 13.50
N VAL A 145 -3.85 -7.79 12.39
CA VAL A 145 -5.27 -8.19 12.41
C VAL A 145 -5.46 -9.50 13.16
N ALA A 146 -4.68 -10.53 12.84
CA ALA A 146 -4.76 -11.81 13.52
C ALA A 146 -4.50 -11.70 15.04
N TYR A 147 -3.53 -10.88 15.43
CA TYR A 147 -3.22 -10.58 16.82
C TYR A 147 -4.35 -9.85 17.53
N LEU A 148 -4.87 -8.76 16.95
CA LEU A 148 -5.91 -7.95 17.59
C LEU A 148 -7.26 -8.66 17.64
N LEU A 149 -7.57 -9.52 16.68
CA LEU A 149 -8.77 -10.35 16.71
C LEU A 149 -8.66 -11.55 17.65
N ASP A 150 -7.49 -11.78 18.28
CA ASP A 150 -7.27 -12.87 19.22
C ASP A 150 -7.47 -14.27 18.59
N MET A 151 -6.93 -14.43 17.37
CA MET A 151 -7.09 -15.69 16.62
C MET A 151 -6.18 -16.78 17.16
N LYS A 152 -6.68 -18.03 17.23
CA LYS A 152 -5.91 -19.18 17.74
C LYS A 152 -4.95 -19.71 16.68
N ALA A 153 -3.64 -19.64 16.99
CA ALA A 153 -2.55 -20.15 16.16
C ALA A 153 -2.74 -19.86 14.64
N PRO A 154 -3.00 -18.60 14.24
CA PRO A 154 -3.24 -18.27 12.85
C PRO A 154 -2.00 -18.57 12.00
N LYS A 155 -2.21 -19.09 10.80
CA LYS A 155 -1.15 -19.40 9.84
C LYS A 155 -1.09 -18.28 8.79
N ILE A 156 -0.12 -17.39 8.90
CA ILE A 156 0.10 -16.37 7.88
C ILE A 156 0.91 -16.99 6.75
N ILE A 157 0.32 -17.07 5.56
CA ILE A 157 0.95 -17.66 4.37
C ILE A 157 1.46 -16.51 3.49
N PRO A 158 2.76 -16.20 3.55
CA PRO A 158 3.33 -15.07 2.81
C PRO A 158 3.74 -15.46 1.38
N GLY A 159 4.04 -14.45 0.57
CA GLY A 159 4.71 -14.62 -0.71
C GLY A 159 3.83 -14.37 -1.93
N TYR A 160 2.56 -14.07 -1.75
CA TYR A 160 1.67 -13.75 -2.86
C TYR A 160 1.91 -12.32 -3.36
N GLU A 161 1.94 -12.16 -4.68
CA GLU A 161 2.05 -10.85 -5.34
C GLU A 161 0.86 -10.61 -6.27
N GLY A 162 0.30 -9.38 -6.21
CA GLY A 162 -0.78 -8.97 -7.12
C GLY A 162 -2.03 -9.85 -7.03
N GLN A 163 -2.43 -10.43 -8.16
CA GLN A 163 -3.64 -11.24 -8.28
C GLN A 163 -3.47 -12.69 -7.79
N ASP A 164 -2.25 -13.15 -7.54
CA ASP A 164 -2.00 -14.54 -7.12
C ASP A 164 -2.77 -14.87 -5.84
N LEU A 165 -2.88 -13.90 -4.92
CA LEU A 165 -3.61 -14.08 -3.68
C LEU A 165 -5.11 -14.21 -3.90
N ASP A 166 -5.67 -13.54 -4.90
CA ASP A 166 -7.08 -13.61 -5.24
C ASP A 166 -7.41 -15.00 -5.81
N VAL A 167 -6.50 -15.54 -6.63
CA VAL A 167 -6.59 -16.91 -7.14
C VAL A 167 -6.47 -17.93 -6.01
N ALA A 168 -5.53 -17.75 -5.08
CA ALA A 168 -5.33 -18.65 -3.94
C ALA A 168 -6.55 -18.71 -3.02
N ILE A 169 -7.23 -17.59 -2.77
CA ILE A 169 -8.51 -17.54 -2.05
C ILE A 169 -9.58 -18.35 -2.80
N GLY A 170 -9.74 -18.09 -4.10
CA GLY A 170 -10.72 -18.78 -4.93
C GLY A 170 -10.51 -20.30 -4.98
N ARG A 171 -9.27 -20.77 -4.91
CA ARG A 171 -8.92 -22.20 -4.85
C ARG A 171 -8.95 -22.81 -3.46
N GLY A 172 -9.18 -22.00 -2.41
CA GLY A 172 -9.16 -22.47 -1.03
C GLY A 172 -7.76 -22.83 -0.49
N GLU A 173 -6.71 -22.33 -1.11
CA GLU A 173 -5.33 -22.48 -0.62
C GLU A 173 -5.13 -21.71 0.68
N VAL A 174 -5.84 -20.57 0.82
CA VAL A 174 -5.94 -19.78 2.04
C VAL A 174 -7.41 -19.52 2.40
N ASP A 175 -7.68 -19.25 3.66
CA ASP A 175 -9.04 -19.08 4.16
C ASP A 175 -9.50 -17.62 4.15
N GLY A 176 -8.57 -16.68 4.27
CA GLY A 176 -8.87 -15.25 4.28
C GLY A 176 -7.67 -14.37 3.99
N ARG A 177 -7.92 -13.07 3.89
CA ARG A 177 -6.89 -12.04 3.68
C ARG A 177 -7.35 -10.66 4.15
N VAL A 178 -6.40 -9.75 4.30
CA VAL A 178 -6.67 -8.32 4.34
C VAL A 178 -6.57 -7.75 2.92
N ALA A 179 -7.58 -7.01 2.49
CA ALA A 179 -7.60 -6.40 1.17
C ALA A 179 -8.23 -5.00 1.18
N THR A 180 -7.91 -4.18 0.18
CA THR A 180 -8.59 -2.90 -0.06
C THR A 180 -9.98 -3.13 -0.63
N THR A 181 -10.84 -2.11 -0.54
CA THR A 181 -12.16 -2.10 -1.19
C THR A 181 -12.06 -2.30 -2.70
N GLY A 182 -11.07 -1.70 -3.36
CA GLY A 182 -10.83 -1.92 -4.79
C GLY A 182 -10.62 -3.40 -5.13
N THR A 183 -9.86 -4.14 -4.32
CA THR A 183 -9.69 -5.58 -4.50
C THR A 183 -11.03 -6.33 -4.30
N ALA A 184 -11.81 -5.95 -3.28
CA ALA A 184 -13.10 -6.60 -3.01
C ALA A 184 -14.10 -6.38 -4.15
N VAL A 185 -14.09 -5.18 -4.78
CA VAL A 185 -14.87 -4.88 -5.98
C VAL A 185 -14.39 -5.71 -7.17
N GLN A 186 -13.07 -5.76 -7.40
CA GLN A 186 -12.47 -6.51 -8.49
C GLN A 186 -12.77 -8.01 -8.43
N MET A 187 -12.80 -8.58 -7.22
CA MET A 187 -13.19 -9.98 -6.97
C MET A 187 -14.71 -10.19 -6.97
N ASP A 188 -15.50 -9.11 -7.04
CA ASP A 188 -16.96 -9.13 -6.98
C ASP A 188 -17.51 -9.88 -5.74
N LEU A 189 -16.84 -9.71 -4.60
CA LEU A 189 -17.10 -10.49 -3.39
C LEU A 189 -18.49 -10.24 -2.81
N LEU A 190 -18.98 -9.00 -2.90
CA LEU A 190 -20.29 -8.62 -2.38
C LEU A 190 -21.44 -9.23 -3.20
N ASN A 191 -21.42 -9.04 -4.54
CA ASN A 191 -22.50 -9.51 -5.41
C ASN A 191 -22.55 -11.03 -5.48
N LYS A 192 -21.37 -11.68 -5.50
CA LYS A 192 -21.27 -13.14 -5.47
C LYS A 192 -21.58 -13.75 -4.11
N GLY A 193 -21.50 -12.94 -3.04
CA GLY A 193 -21.68 -13.42 -1.68
C GLY A 193 -20.70 -14.52 -1.27
N THR A 194 -19.46 -14.46 -1.77
CA THR A 194 -18.43 -15.50 -1.56
C THR A 194 -17.50 -15.22 -0.40
N ALA A 195 -17.70 -14.12 0.33
CA ALA A 195 -16.89 -13.72 1.47
C ALA A 195 -17.72 -13.35 2.70
N ASP A 196 -17.16 -13.64 3.87
CA ASP A 196 -17.60 -13.15 5.17
C ASP A 196 -16.62 -12.06 5.63
N PHE A 197 -17.11 -10.84 5.83
CA PHE A 197 -16.30 -9.70 6.25
C PHE A 197 -16.33 -9.55 7.77
N HIS A 198 -15.18 -9.29 8.41
CA HIS A 198 -15.05 -9.34 9.87
C HIS A 198 -14.72 -8.00 10.52
N THR A 199 -13.82 -7.22 9.92
CA THR A 199 -13.38 -5.93 10.46
C THR A 199 -12.85 -5.05 9.35
N SER A 200 -12.90 -3.74 9.57
CA SER A 200 -12.27 -2.73 8.71
C SER A 200 -10.98 -2.20 9.31
N ILE A 201 -10.16 -1.58 8.47
CA ILE A 201 -9.01 -0.77 8.85
C ILE A 201 -9.11 0.54 8.09
N GLU A 202 -9.45 1.59 8.80
CA GLU A 202 -9.65 2.93 8.25
C GLU A 202 -8.31 3.69 8.21
N ILE A 203 -7.95 4.24 7.07
CA ILE A 203 -6.73 5.03 6.87
C ILE A 203 -7.04 6.30 6.08
N PRO A 204 -6.97 7.49 6.70
CA PRO A 204 -6.81 7.73 8.14
C PRO A 204 -7.99 7.20 8.95
N ARG A 205 -7.84 7.15 10.27
CA ARG A 205 -8.94 6.78 11.17
C ARG A 205 -10.16 7.66 10.92
N GLY A 206 -11.34 7.06 10.87
CA GLY A 206 -12.61 7.71 10.55
C GLY A 206 -12.95 7.72 9.06
N PHE A 207 -12.00 7.40 8.16
CA PHE A 207 -12.30 7.28 6.74
C PHE A 207 -13.07 5.99 6.45
N LYS A 208 -14.19 6.14 5.77
CA LYS A 208 -15.04 5.02 5.31
C LYS A 208 -15.18 5.06 3.80
N ASP A 209 -15.35 3.90 3.20
CA ASP A 209 -15.67 3.78 1.78
C ASP A 209 -17.18 3.57 1.66
N ASP A 210 -17.88 4.49 1.00
CA ASP A 210 -19.35 4.49 0.89
C ASP A 210 -19.91 3.20 0.30
N ARG A 211 -19.14 2.52 -0.54
CA ARG A 211 -19.51 1.23 -1.15
C ARG A 211 -19.64 0.10 -0.13
N PHE A 212 -18.98 0.23 1.03
CA PHE A 212 -18.87 -0.82 2.05
C PHE A 212 -19.35 -0.40 3.44
N VAL A 213 -19.73 0.88 3.63
CA VAL A 213 -20.21 1.40 4.92
C VAL A 213 -21.45 0.65 5.41
N HIS A 214 -22.30 0.18 4.49
CA HIS A 214 -23.51 -0.56 4.80
C HIS A 214 -23.27 -1.93 5.48
N LEU A 215 -22.03 -2.46 5.39
CA LEU A 215 -21.66 -3.70 6.08
C LEU A 215 -21.52 -3.52 7.60
N GLY A 216 -21.46 -2.27 8.10
CA GLY A 216 -21.39 -1.98 9.53
C GLY A 216 -20.15 -2.58 10.22
N LEU A 217 -19.04 -2.78 9.49
CA LEU A 217 -17.87 -3.47 10.03
C LEU A 217 -17.24 -2.66 11.18
N PRO A 218 -16.89 -3.32 12.30
CA PRO A 218 -16.14 -2.67 13.35
C PRO A 218 -14.73 -2.33 12.85
N ASP A 219 -14.23 -1.10 13.12
CA ASP A 219 -12.82 -0.80 12.88
C ASP A 219 -11.92 -1.60 13.81
N ILE A 220 -10.78 -2.05 13.31
CA ILE A 220 -9.81 -2.90 14.02
C ILE A 220 -9.37 -2.30 15.36
N GLU A 221 -9.42 -0.98 15.52
CA GLU A 221 -9.06 -0.29 16.77
C GLU A 221 -9.99 -0.62 17.93
N GLN A 222 -11.24 -1.03 17.66
CA GLN A 222 -12.18 -1.46 18.71
C GLN A 222 -11.68 -2.72 19.44
N PHE A 223 -10.77 -3.46 18.81
CA PHE A 223 -10.16 -4.65 19.41
C PHE A 223 -8.83 -4.36 20.12
N ALA A 224 -8.30 -3.14 20.04
CA ALA A 224 -7.08 -2.74 20.75
C ALA A 224 -7.38 -2.45 22.22
N LYS A 225 -6.89 -3.31 23.12
CA LYS A 225 -7.14 -3.26 24.58
C LYS A 225 -6.14 -2.42 25.36
N SER A 226 -4.97 -2.15 24.80
CA SER A 226 -3.87 -1.48 25.50
C SER A 226 -3.31 -0.27 24.74
N PRO A 227 -2.66 0.69 25.44
CA PRO A 227 -1.94 1.78 24.78
C PRO A 227 -0.88 1.29 23.78
N LYS A 228 -0.23 0.17 24.05
CA LYS A 228 0.75 -0.47 23.19
C LYS A 228 0.12 -0.91 21.85
N GLU A 229 -1.05 -1.55 21.90
CA GLU A 229 -1.78 -1.96 20.69
C GLU A 229 -2.27 -0.76 19.87
N LYS A 230 -2.69 0.32 20.54
CA LYS A 230 -3.06 1.57 19.87
C LYS A 230 -1.86 2.22 19.16
N ARG A 231 -0.68 2.24 19.79
CA ARG A 231 0.57 2.71 19.14
C ARG A 231 0.95 1.85 17.93
N LEU A 232 0.80 0.52 18.05
CA LEU A 232 1.03 -0.40 16.94
C LEU A 232 0.13 -0.08 15.74
N LEU A 233 -1.15 0.17 15.97
CA LEU A 233 -2.11 0.57 14.93
C LEU A 233 -1.79 1.95 14.36
N ALA A 234 -1.44 2.92 15.20
CA ALA A 234 -1.06 4.25 14.73
C ALA A 234 0.15 4.21 13.80
N MET A 235 1.18 3.43 14.14
CA MET A 235 2.35 3.23 13.27
C MET A 235 1.98 2.52 11.96
N MET A 236 1.15 1.49 12.02
CA MET A 236 0.67 0.81 10.82
C MET A 236 -0.09 1.77 9.89
N ARG A 237 -1.00 2.57 10.44
CA ARG A 237 -1.74 3.58 9.68
C ARG A 237 -0.80 4.63 9.09
N GLY A 238 0.18 5.12 9.86
CA GLY A 238 1.19 6.06 9.38
C GLY A 238 1.95 5.54 8.17
N PHE A 239 2.45 4.30 8.22
CA PHE A 239 3.12 3.69 7.07
C PHE A 239 2.21 3.54 5.84
N ARG A 240 0.92 3.32 6.04
CA ARG A 240 -0.04 3.20 4.92
C ARG A 240 -0.48 4.55 4.40
N ALA A 241 -0.58 5.56 5.26
CA ALA A 241 -0.96 6.93 4.89
C ALA A 241 0.06 7.61 3.97
N VAL A 242 1.31 7.14 3.93
CA VAL A 242 2.31 7.59 2.93
C VAL A 242 1.80 7.35 1.50
N GLY A 243 0.92 6.38 1.30
CA GLY A 243 0.40 5.99 -0.01
C GLY A 243 1.45 5.30 -0.89
N THR A 244 1.14 5.16 -2.17
CA THR A 244 2.14 4.68 -3.14
C THR A 244 3.02 5.85 -3.55
N ILE A 245 4.33 5.69 -3.39
CA ILE A 245 5.27 6.78 -3.53
C ILE A 245 5.64 6.98 -4.99
N LEU A 246 5.48 8.22 -5.49
CA LEU A 246 6.10 8.69 -6.73
C LEU A 246 7.28 9.58 -6.35
N MET A 247 8.43 9.40 -7.02
CA MET A 247 9.65 10.14 -6.64
C MET A 247 10.63 10.31 -7.78
N LEU A 248 11.52 11.30 -7.62
CA LEU A 248 12.77 11.49 -8.38
C LEU A 248 13.97 11.04 -7.54
N PRO A 249 15.09 10.62 -8.17
CA PRO A 249 16.27 10.18 -7.45
C PRO A 249 16.90 11.35 -6.66
N PRO A 250 17.64 11.04 -5.58
CA PRO A 250 18.38 12.06 -4.86
C PRO A 250 19.41 12.72 -5.78
N GLY A 251 19.63 14.02 -5.58
CA GLY A 251 20.56 14.80 -6.40
C GLY A 251 19.97 15.32 -7.72
N THR A 252 18.69 15.04 -8.02
CA THR A 252 18.01 15.70 -9.16
C THR A 252 18.05 17.22 -8.99
N PRO A 253 18.40 18.00 -10.05
CA PRO A 253 18.38 19.45 -10.01
C PRO A 253 17.06 20.01 -9.47
N LYS A 254 17.16 21.01 -8.60
CA LYS A 254 15.97 21.56 -7.90
C LYS A 254 14.90 22.09 -8.85
N ASP A 255 15.31 22.74 -9.93
CA ASP A 255 14.39 23.24 -10.96
C ASP A 255 13.58 22.11 -11.62
N LEU A 256 14.20 20.97 -11.89
CA LEU A 256 13.52 19.80 -12.44
C LEU A 256 12.58 19.14 -11.40
N VAL A 257 12.98 19.13 -10.13
CA VAL A 257 12.11 18.67 -9.04
C VAL A 257 10.85 19.54 -8.94
N GLU A 258 11.02 20.87 -8.94
CA GLU A 258 9.89 21.80 -8.84
C GLU A 258 8.96 21.74 -10.07
N ILE A 259 9.52 21.60 -11.28
CA ILE A 259 8.71 21.38 -12.48
C ILE A 259 7.86 20.11 -12.35
N MET A 260 8.44 19.03 -11.84
CA MET A 260 7.73 17.75 -11.71
C MET A 260 6.69 17.80 -10.59
N LYS A 261 7.01 18.43 -9.45
CA LYS A 261 6.04 18.67 -8.36
C LYS A 261 4.82 19.42 -8.88
N ALA A 262 5.03 20.54 -9.56
CA ALA A 262 3.95 21.35 -10.14
C ALA A 262 3.11 20.56 -11.18
N ALA A 263 3.75 19.70 -11.97
CA ALA A 263 3.04 18.85 -12.94
C ALA A 263 2.18 17.79 -12.24
N VAL A 264 2.67 17.17 -11.17
CA VAL A 264 1.91 16.20 -10.38
C VAL A 264 0.74 16.86 -9.66
N GLU A 265 0.92 18.03 -9.06
CA GLU A 265 -0.17 18.77 -8.41
C GLU A 265 -1.28 19.14 -9.40
N LYS A 266 -0.90 19.62 -10.60
CA LYS A 266 -1.88 19.89 -11.68
C LYS A 266 -2.59 18.61 -12.11
N THR A 267 -1.88 17.48 -12.17
CA THR A 267 -2.48 16.19 -12.50
C THR A 267 -3.49 15.78 -11.43
N HIS A 268 -3.14 15.94 -10.16
CA HIS A 268 -4.05 15.61 -9.03
C HIS A 268 -5.31 16.48 -9.02
N ALA A 269 -5.25 17.71 -9.50
CA ALA A 269 -6.39 18.63 -9.61
C ALA A 269 -7.20 18.43 -10.91
N ASP A 270 -6.71 17.66 -11.88
CA ASP A 270 -7.34 17.52 -13.21
C ASP A 270 -8.54 16.55 -13.14
N PRO A 271 -9.76 17.01 -13.53
CA PRO A 271 -10.93 16.14 -13.61
C PRO A 271 -10.76 14.94 -14.55
N VAL A 272 -9.91 15.05 -15.59
CA VAL A 272 -9.61 13.95 -16.49
C VAL A 272 -8.89 12.84 -15.74
N PHE A 273 -7.92 13.19 -14.88
CA PHE A 273 -7.24 12.23 -14.02
C PHE A 273 -8.23 11.51 -13.09
N HIS A 274 -9.11 12.25 -12.43
CA HIS A 274 -10.11 11.64 -11.53
C HIS A 274 -11.02 10.65 -12.26
N LYS A 275 -11.47 11.02 -13.46
CA LYS A 275 -12.31 10.15 -14.30
C LYS A 275 -11.56 8.88 -14.74
N GLU A 276 -10.35 9.01 -15.26
CA GLU A 276 -9.53 7.87 -15.71
C GLU A 276 -9.11 6.97 -14.53
N TYR A 277 -8.75 7.58 -13.40
CA TYR A 277 -8.41 6.84 -12.18
C TYR A 277 -9.60 5.98 -11.73
N LYS A 278 -10.78 6.58 -11.58
CA LYS A 278 -12.01 5.89 -11.19
C LYS A 278 -12.38 4.76 -12.15
N LYS A 279 -12.28 5.01 -13.45
CA LYS A 279 -12.56 4.02 -14.49
C LYS A 279 -11.60 2.82 -14.41
N LEU A 280 -10.30 3.06 -14.32
CA LEU A 280 -9.28 2.02 -14.35
C LEU A 280 -9.22 1.22 -13.05
N THR A 281 -9.50 1.84 -11.90
CA THR A 281 -9.47 1.18 -10.58
C THR A 281 -10.76 0.44 -10.22
N GLY A 282 -11.78 0.49 -11.07
CA GLY A 282 -13.07 -0.13 -10.78
C GLY A 282 -13.92 0.65 -9.78
N GLY A 283 -13.77 1.99 -9.75
CA GLY A 283 -14.60 2.89 -8.97
C GLY A 283 -13.92 3.56 -7.78
N ASP A 284 -12.61 3.37 -7.55
CA ASP A 284 -11.89 4.12 -6.51
C ASP A 284 -11.80 5.60 -6.89
N ASP A 285 -12.10 6.48 -5.96
CA ASP A 285 -11.80 7.90 -6.09
C ASP A 285 -10.35 8.16 -5.66
N PRO A 286 -9.58 8.98 -6.41
CA PRO A 286 -8.24 9.34 -5.98
C PRO A 286 -8.31 10.17 -4.70
N SER A 287 -7.34 9.98 -3.83
CA SER A 287 -7.16 10.76 -2.60
C SER A 287 -5.70 11.19 -2.52
N PRO A 288 -5.30 12.19 -3.32
CA PRO A 288 -3.91 12.56 -3.43
C PRO A 288 -3.37 13.23 -2.16
N LEU A 289 -2.08 13.06 -1.91
CA LEU A 289 -1.26 14.00 -1.14
C LEU A 289 -0.36 14.76 -2.10
N SER A 290 -0.19 16.04 -1.83
CA SER A 290 0.83 16.85 -2.49
C SER A 290 2.24 16.32 -2.17
N PRO A 291 3.26 16.72 -2.94
CA PRO A 291 4.65 16.35 -2.66
C PRO A 291 5.09 16.69 -1.23
N ASP A 292 4.75 17.88 -0.76
CA ASP A 292 5.16 18.36 0.55
C ASP A 292 4.38 17.66 1.70
N GLU A 293 3.09 17.43 1.54
CA GLU A 293 2.29 16.64 2.49
C GLU A 293 2.84 15.22 2.60
N GLN A 294 3.16 14.56 1.49
CA GLN A 294 3.73 13.20 1.54
C GLN A 294 5.09 13.18 2.25
N ALA A 295 5.97 14.13 1.96
CA ALA A 295 7.26 14.25 2.63
C ALA A 295 7.07 14.48 4.14
N GLN A 296 6.09 15.29 4.54
CA GLN A 296 5.77 15.54 5.95
C GLN A 296 5.27 14.27 6.65
N VAL A 297 4.38 13.50 6.03
CA VAL A 297 3.91 12.20 6.58
C VAL A 297 5.09 11.26 6.83
N VAL A 298 6.06 11.17 5.92
CA VAL A 298 7.25 10.33 6.09
C VAL A 298 8.12 10.83 7.26
N LYS A 299 8.27 12.16 7.39
CA LYS A 299 9.08 12.79 8.44
C LYS A 299 8.49 12.60 9.84
N GLU A 300 7.16 12.60 9.95
CA GLU A 300 6.42 12.47 11.22
C GLU A 300 6.25 11.03 11.70
N LEU A 301 6.68 10.04 10.91
CA LEU A 301 6.59 8.65 11.33
C LEU A 301 7.32 8.39 12.65
N PRO A 302 6.72 7.65 13.58
CA PRO A 302 7.40 7.25 14.81
C PRO A 302 8.66 6.45 14.50
N ARG A 303 9.78 6.89 15.04
CA ARG A 303 11.10 6.22 14.90
C ARG A 303 11.74 5.93 16.25
N ASP A 304 10.97 6.06 17.33
CA ASP A 304 11.47 5.74 18.65
C ASP A 304 11.77 4.23 18.79
N PRO A 305 12.83 3.85 19.53
CA PRO A 305 13.29 2.46 19.59
C PRO A 305 12.25 1.48 20.12
N GLU A 306 11.38 1.89 21.06
CA GLU A 306 10.37 1.03 21.67
C GLU A 306 9.29 0.66 20.62
N THR A 307 8.76 1.66 19.93
CA THR A 307 7.74 1.47 18.89
C THR A 307 8.29 0.68 17.72
N VAL A 308 9.53 0.97 17.28
CA VAL A 308 10.22 0.21 16.23
C VAL A 308 10.43 -1.25 16.65
N ALA A 309 10.90 -1.51 17.88
CA ALA A 309 11.10 -2.88 18.37
C ALA A 309 9.80 -3.67 18.47
N LEU A 310 8.72 -3.02 18.88
CA LEU A 310 7.39 -3.63 18.89
C LEU A 310 6.94 -4.00 17.47
N PHE A 311 7.06 -3.07 16.52
CA PHE A 311 6.60 -3.27 15.16
C PHE A 311 7.42 -4.37 14.43
N LYS A 312 8.72 -4.48 14.72
CA LYS A 312 9.59 -5.56 14.22
C LYS A 312 9.06 -6.96 14.53
N LYS A 313 8.40 -7.17 15.66
CA LYS A 313 7.78 -8.46 16.02
C LYS A 313 6.67 -8.86 15.04
N PHE A 314 6.04 -7.88 14.39
CA PHE A 314 5.02 -8.12 13.37
C PHE A 314 5.59 -8.14 11.94
N ALA A 315 6.77 -7.59 11.73
CA ALA A 315 7.43 -7.61 10.42
C ALA A 315 8.20 -8.94 10.18
N GLY A 316 8.65 -9.60 11.23
CA GLY A 316 9.37 -10.87 11.18
C GLY A 316 8.48 -12.10 11.02
N THR A 317 9.14 -13.28 10.99
CA THR A 317 8.46 -14.60 10.82
C THR A 317 8.18 -15.31 12.15
N ASP A 318 8.66 -14.79 13.27
CA ASP A 318 8.42 -15.37 14.58
C ASP A 318 6.94 -15.51 14.91
N THR A 319 6.61 -16.35 15.85
CA THR A 319 5.24 -16.48 16.37
C THR A 319 4.72 -15.12 16.81
N LEU A 320 3.40 -14.89 16.63
CA LEU A 320 2.80 -13.67 17.16
C LEU A 320 3.02 -13.57 18.67
N PRO A 321 3.32 -12.36 19.19
CA PRO A 321 3.46 -12.20 20.63
C PRO A 321 2.14 -12.58 21.33
N SER A 322 2.25 -13.04 22.56
CA SER A 322 1.07 -13.20 23.41
C SER A 322 0.44 -11.84 23.69
N ARG A 323 -0.86 -11.83 23.77
CA ARG A 323 -1.67 -10.63 24.02
C ARG A 323 -1.85 -10.37 25.51
#